data_077fd615ed552fc39d70ecd2a48485f1
#
_entry.id   077fd615ed552fc39d70ecd2a48485f1
#
_cell.length_a   1.000
_cell.length_b   1.000
_cell.length_c   1.000
_cell.angle_alpha   90.00
_cell.angle_beta   90.00
_cell.angle_gamma   90.00
#
_symmetry.space_group_name_H-M   'P 1'
#
loop_
_entity.id
_entity.type
_entity.pdbx_description
1 polymer ?
#
loop_
_entity_poly.entity_id
_entity_poly.type
_entity_poly.pdbx_seq_one_letter_code
_entity_poly.pdbx_strand_id
1 'polypeptide(L)'
;NRGQDGAGIATVKLDTEPGYPFLYRLRSSANQPIADLFSKIWGEINEVQKYQPDIKNHPGLMKGHINFLGELLLGHLRYGTQGKNNVEFCHPFIKKNTIPSRNLALAGNFNLVNTEELFGLVNITPGEFQCQSDLAAMMEIIHHFQVKADEQAPGNLDIAGVLKKAV
;
A
#
# COMPACT_ATOMS: atom_id res chain seq x y z
N ASN A 1 10.50 -16.14 -15.05
CA ASN A 1 10.50 -14.68 -14.95
C ASN A 1 9.14 -14.21 -14.47
N ARG A 2 9.04 -13.84 -13.17
CA ARG A 2 7.84 -13.24 -12.58
C ARG A 2 8.07 -11.74 -12.45
N GLY A 3 6.99 -10.92 -12.56
CA GLY A 3 7.06 -9.47 -12.38
C GLY A 3 7.50 -8.69 -13.61
N GLN A 4 7.25 -9.20 -14.80
CA GLN A 4 7.57 -8.49 -16.05
C GLN A 4 6.58 -7.37 -16.35
N ASP A 5 5.33 -7.48 -15.88
CA ASP A 5 4.26 -6.55 -16.21
C ASP A 5 4.09 -5.43 -15.17
N GLY A 6 4.84 -5.50 -14.10
CA GLY A 6 4.87 -4.48 -13.08
C GLY A 6 5.34 -4.98 -11.71
N ALA A 7 5.71 -4.05 -10.87
CA ALA A 7 6.08 -4.32 -9.49
C ALA A 7 5.65 -3.16 -8.60
N GLY A 8 5.54 -3.43 -7.30
CA GLY A 8 5.32 -2.39 -6.33
C GLY A 8 5.79 -2.79 -4.95
N ILE A 9 6.04 -1.79 -4.14
CA ILE A 9 6.45 -1.92 -2.75
C ILE A 9 5.72 -0.88 -1.91
N ALA A 10 5.23 -1.31 -0.76
CA ALA A 10 4.82 -0.42 0.32
C ALA A 10 5.70 -0.66 1.53
N THR A 11 5.88 0.38 2.33
CA THR A 11 6.59 0.30 3.60
C THR A 11 5.78 0.96 4.70
N VAL A 12 5.88 0.40 5.90
CA VAL A 12 5.32 0.97 7.12
C VAL A 12 6.47 1.27 8.06
N LYS A 13 6.54 2.50 8.51
CA LYS A 13 7.44 2.95 9.57
C LYS A 13 6.73 2.81 10.91
N LEU A 14 7.32 2.06 11.83
CA LEU A 14 6.86 1.96 13.21
C LEU A 14 7.42 3.14 14.02
N ASP A 15 6.75 3.50 15.11
CA ASP A 15 7.21 4.55 16.04
C ASP A 15 7.54 5.89 15.38
N THR A 16 6.71 6.29 14.40
CA THR A 16 6.80 7.65 13.83
C THR A 16 6.15 8.65 14.77
N GLU A 17 6.71 9.85 14.83
CA GLU A 17 6.10 10.95 15.58
C GLU A 17 4.69 11.28 15.03
N PRO A 18 3.74 11.66 15.89
CA PRO A 18 2.41 12.07 15.46
C PRO A 18 2.46 13.17 14.39
N GLY A 19 1.66 13.00 13.34
CA GLY A 19 1.60 13.95 12.22
C GLY A 19 2.57 13.65 11.08
N TYR A 20 3.53 12.75 11.26
CA TYR A 20 4.39 12.32 10.16
C TYR A 20 3.81 11.10 9.43
N PRO A 21 3.90 11.07 8.08
CA PRO A 21 3.47 9.92 7.32
C PRO A 21 4.31 8.68 7.68
N PHE A 22 3.63 7.53 7.86
CA PHE A 22 4.26 6.27 8.19
C PHE A 22 4.05 5.18 7.13
N LEU A 23 3.13 5.39 6.18
CA LEU A 23 2.81 4.47 5.09
C LEU A 23 3.16 5.11 3.75
N TYR A 24 4.06 4.46 3.02
CA TYR A 24 4.51 4.88 1.69
C TYR A 24 4.33 3.76 0.68
N ARG A 25 4.20 4.12 -0.60
CA ARG A 25 4.08 3.18 -1.71
C ARG A 25 4.83 3.70 -2.93
N LEU A 26 5.50 2.80 -3.62
CA LEU A 26 6.07 3.00 -4.94
C LEU A 26 5.64 1.87 -5.86
N ARG A 27 5.30 2.21 -7.11
CA ARG A 27 4.89 1.25 -8.13
C ARG A 27 5.61 1.55 -9.44
N SER A 28 5.78 0.52 -10.26
CA SER A 28 6.38 0.63 -11.58
C SER A 28 5.75 -0.35 -12.55
N SER A 29 5.51 0.12 -13.78
CA SER A 29 5.14 -0.67 -14.94
C SER A 29 6.17 -0.51 -16.08
N ALA A 30 7.40 -0.10 -15.77
CA ALA A 30 8.50 0.00 -16.72
C ALA A 30 8.90 -1.39 -17.24
N ASN A 31 9.68 -1.45 -18.32
CA ASN A 31 10.17 -2.72 -18.90
C ASN A 31 10.96 -3.59 -17.90
N GLN A 32 11.61 -2.96 -16.91
CA GLN A 32 12.29 -3.63 -15.81
C GLN A 32 11.78 -3.05 -14.48
N PRO A 33 10.57 -3.42 -14.07
CA PRO A 33 9.87 -2.71 -13.00
C PRO A 33 10.57 -2.84 -11.64
N ILE A 34 11.20 -3.97 -11.34
CA ILE A 34 11.96 -4.16 -10.09
C ILE A 34 13.17 -3.23 -10.07
N ALA A 35 13.94 -3.19 -11.17
CA ALA A 35 15.13 -2.35 -11.27
C ALA A 35 14.75 -0.86 -11.17
N ASP A 36 13.65 -0.46 -11.80
CA ASP A 36 13.13 0.91 -11.73
C ASP A 36 12.73 1.29 -10.29
N LEU A 37 12.03 0.40 -9.56
CA LEU A 37 11.67 0.63 -8.15
C LEU A 37 12.92 0.87 -7.28
N PHE A 38 13.87 -0.05 -7.34
CA PHE A 38 15.08 0.06 -6.53
C PHE A 38 15.96 1.24 -6.95
N SER A 39 16.02 1.58 -8.24
CA SER A 39 16.72 2.78 -8.72
C SER A 39 16.14 4.06 -8.10
N LYS A 40 14.81 4.15 -8.02
CA LYS A 40 14.13 5.30 -7.39
C LYS A 40 14.39 5.37 -5.89
N ILE A 41 14.34 4.22 -5.19
CA ILE A 41 14.63 4.15 -3.75
C ILE A 41 16.09 4.53 -3.48
N TRP A 42 17.03 3.99 -4.26
CA TRP A 42 18.45 4.36 -4.14
C TRP A 42 18.70 5.81 -4.50
N GLY A 43 17.97 6.36 -5.46
CA GLY A 43 18.02 7.79 -5.79
C GLY A 43 17.65 8.66 -4.60
N GLU A 44 16.56 8.35 -3.89
CA GLU A 44 16.14 9.05 -2.66
C GLU A 44 17.22 8.96 -1.57
N ILE A 45 17.77 7.77 -1.34
CA ILE A 45 18.83 7.55 -0.35
C ILE A 45 20.07 8.40 -0.68
N ASN A 46 20.50 8.36 -1.94
CA ASN A 46 21.68 9.09 -2.38
C ASN A 46 21.49 10.62 -2.29
N GLU A 47 20.30 11.12 -2.62
CA GLU A 47 20.00 12.55 -2.45
C GLU A 47 20.09 12.97 -0.99
N VAL A 48 19.47 12.25 -0.08
CA VAL A 48 19.54 12.56 1.35
C VAL A 48 20.98 12.52 1.85
N GLN A 49 21.75 11.50 1.46
CA GLN A 49 23.18 11.40 1.84
C GLN A 49 24.05 12.52 1.26
N LYS A 50 23.71 13.04 0.08
CA LYS A 50 24.43 14.16 -0.53
C LYS A 50 24.30 15.44 0.29
N TYR A 51 23.13 15.70 0.87
CA TYR A 51 22.89 16.89 1.70
C TYR A 51 23.23 16.67 3.17
N GLN A 52 23.23 15.43 3.63
CA GLN A 52 23.54 15.04 5.00
C GLN A 52 24.46 13.79 5.02
N PRO A 53 25.76 13.94 4.74
CA PRO A 53 26.69 12.80 4.60
C PRO A 53 26.76 11.89 5.83
N ASP A 54 26.62 12.47 7.02
CA ASP A 54 26.69 11.74 8.29
C ASP A 54 25.38 11.05 8.69
N ILE A 55 24.30 11.21 7.92
CA ILE A 55 22.97 10.66 8.24
C ILE A 55 23.00 9.13 8.39
N LYS A 56 23.90 8.45 7.67
CA LYS A 56 24.11 7.00 7.75
C LYS A 56 24.48 6.51 9.16
N ASN A 57 25.07 7.39 9.97
CA ASN A 57 25.46 7.10 11.35
C ASN A 57 24.30 7.34 12.34
N HIS A 58 23.17 7.84 11.86
CA HIS A 58 21.99 8.19 12.64
C HIS A 58 20.73 7.49 12.09
N PRO A 59 20.50 6.19 12.38
CA PRO A 59 19.40 5.41 11.80
C PRO A 59 18.01 6.04 11.99
N GLY A 60 17.78 6.67 13.15
CA GLY A 60 16.51 7.37 13.41
C GLY A 60 16.27 8.56 12.49
N LEU A 61 17.31 9.36 12.22
CA LEU A 61 17.23 10.47 11.26
C LEU A 61 17.06 9.94 9.83
N MET A 62 17.81 8.91 9.45
CA MET A 62 17.62 8.26 8.14
C MET A 62 16.17 7.82 7.93
N LYS A 63 15.59 7.16 8.93
CA LYS A 63 14.20 6.73 8.90
C LYS A 63 13.23 7.90 8.72
N GLY A 64 13.49 9.04 9.36
CA GLY A 64 12.70 10.26 9.21
C GLY A 64 12.72 10.82 7.80
N HIS A 65 13.89 10.84 7.16
CA HIS A 65 14.11 11.49 5.86
C HIS A 65 13.88 10.60 4.64
N ILE A 66 14.05 9.28 4.76
CA ILE A 66 13.95 8.34 3.63
C ILE A 66 12.64 7.55 3.74
N ASN A 67 11.79 7.66 2.73
CA ASN A 67 10.44 7.08 2.74
C ASN A 67 10.43 5.55 2.88
N PHE A 68 11.37 4.86 2.24
CA PHE A 68 11.39 3.40 2.18
C PHE A 68 12.28 2.71 3.23
N LEU A 69 12.63 3.40 4.32
CA LEU A 69 13.31 2.83 5.49
C LEU A 69 12.34 2.55 6.64
N GLY A 70 11.28 1.82 6.35
CA GLY A 70 10.37 1.31 7.36
C GLY A 70 10.67 -0.12 7.75
N GLU A 71 10.14 -0.57 8.87
CA GLU A 71 10.37 -1.90 9.45
C GLU A 71 9.55 -2.99 8.75
N LEU A 72 8.38 -2.64 8.18
CA LEU A 72 7.55 -3.57 7.42
C LEU A 72 7.57 -3.21 5.95
N LEU A 73 7.81 -4.20 5.12
CA LEU A 73 7.82 -4.08 3.68
C LEU A 73 6.82 -5.07 3.07
N LEU A 74 5.94 -4.56 2.20
CA LEU A 74 4.99 -5.35 1.44
C LEU A 74 5.31 -5.19 -0.05
N GLY A 75 5.92 -6.21 -0.66
CA GLY A 75 6.27 -6.23 -2.09
C GLY A 75 5.29 -7.08 -2.89
N HIS A 76 5.04 -6.69 -4.14
CA HIS A 76 4.25 -7.47 -5.08
C HIS A 76 4.84 -7.39 -6.49
N LEU A 77 4.89 -8.55 -7.15
CA LEU A 77 5.28 -8.69 -8.55
C LEU A 77 4.03 -9.00 -9.37
N ARG A 78 3.72 -8.12 -10.30
CA ARG A 78 2.54 -8.27 -11.14
C ARG A 78 2.83 -9.20 -12.32
N TYR A 79 1.88 -10.11 -12.53
CA TYR A 79 1.74 -10.85 -13.78
C TYR A 79 0.40 -10.40 -14.40
N GLY A 80 0.47 -9.58 -15.45
CA GLY A 80 -0.71 -8.89 -15.98
C GLY A 80 -1.47 -9.75 -16.98
N THR A 81 -2.64 -10.20 -16.58
CA THR A 81 -3.64 -10.76 -17.51
C THR A 81 -4.51 -9.66 -18.12
N GLN A 82 -4.68 -8.55 -17.42
CA GLN A 82 -5.44 -7.36 -17.86
C GLN A 82 -4.60 -6.10 -17.67
N GLY A 83 -4.79 -5.08 -18.53
CA GLY A 83 -4.16 -3.76 -18.41
C GLY A 83 -2.64 -3.82 -18.42
N LYS A 84 -2.03 -4.44 -19.46
CA LYS A 84 -0.57 -4.42 -19.65
C LYS A 84 -0.03 -3.00 -19.57
N ASN A 85 1.08 -2.81 -18.87
CA ASN A 85 1.78 -1.54 -18.69
C ASN A 85 0.99 -0.41 -17.98
N ASN A 86 -0.10 -0.74 -17.26
CA ASN A 86 -0.78 0.25 -16.44
C ASN A 86 -0.38 0.12 -14.98
N VAL A 87 0.29 1.15 -14.45
CA VAL A 87 0.76 1.22 -13.07
C VAL A 87 -0.37 1.20 -12.05
N GLU A 88 -1.59 1.60 -12.45
CA GLU A 88 -2.75 1.60 -11.55
C GLU A 88 -3.17 0.20 -11.10
N PHE A 89 -2.82 -0.82 -11.88
CA PHE A 89 -3.04 -2.22 -11.50
C PHE A 89 -1.87 -2.85 -10.73
N CYS A 90 -0.79 -2.11 -10.48
CA CYS A 90 0.33 -2.63 -9.69
C CYS A 90 0.02 -2.53 -8.20
N HIS A 91 0.13 -3.67 -7.50
CA HIS A 91 0.03 -3.72 -6.04
C HIS A 91 1.35 -3.29 -5.39
N PRO A 92 1.34 -2.94 -4.10
CA PRO A 92 0.21 -2.83 -3.18
C PRO A 92 -0.71 -1.65 -3.48
N PHE A 93 -2.00 -1.83 -3.15
CA PHE A 93 -2.93 -0.72 -3.03
C PHE A 93 -2.85 -0.16 -1.62
N ILE A 94 -3.10 1.15 -1.46
CA ILE A 94 -3.13 1.77 -0.14
C ILE A 94 -4.34 2.68 0.02
N LYS A 95 -4.92 2.65 1.20
CA LYS A 95 -5.84 3.67 1.72
C LYS A 95 -5.13 4.45 2.80
N LYS A 96 -5.07 5.77 2.64
CA LYS A 96 -4.51 6.69 3.64
C LYS A 96 -5.63 7.39 4.39
N ASN A 97 -5.46 7.51 5.69
CA ASN A 97 -6.37 8.23 6.56
C ASN A 97 -5.55 9.01 7.59
N THR A 98 -6.10 10.10 8.10
CA THR A 98 -5.50 10.89 9.19
C THR A 98 -5.46 10.11 10.51
N ILE A 99 -6.41 9.18 10.70
CA ILE A 99 -6.44 8.27 11.85
C ILE A 99 -5.55 7.07 11.52
N PRO A 100 -4.48 6.82 12.28
CA PRO A 100 -3.49 5.77 11.98
C PRO A 100 -4.11 4.38 11.83
N SER A 101 -5.05 4.00 12.70
CA SER A 101 -5.77 2.71 12.69
C SER A 101 -6.62 2.46 11.44
N ARG A 102 -6.90 3.50 10.65
CA ARG A 102 -7.70 3.42 9.41
C ARG A 102 -6.85 3.42 8.14
N ASN A 103 -5.54 3.36 8.26
CA ASN A 103 -4.66 3.15 7.11
C ASN A 103 -4.61 1.66 6.75
N LEU A 104 -4.56 1.38 5.45
CA LEU A 104 -4.53 0.02 4.94
C LEU A 104 -3.58 -0.07 3.75
N ALA A 105 -2.74 -1.10 3.73
CA ALA A 105 -2.00 -1.53 2.56
C ALA A 105 -2.37 -2.98 2.25
N LEU A 106 -2.71 -3.28 1.00
CA LEU A 106 -3.16 -4.60 0.57
C LEU A 106 -2.49 -5.00 -0.73
N ALA A 107 -2.01 -6.23 -0.79
CA ALA A 107 -1.53 -6.88 -1.99
C ALA A 107 -2.01 -8.32 -2.01
N GLY A 108 -2.41 -8.81 -3.17
CA GLY A 108 -2.89 -10.19 -3.31
C GLY A 108 -3.28 -10.49 -4.74
N ASN A 109 -3.55 -11.77 -4.97
CA ASN A 109 -4.11 -12.27 -6.21
C ASN A 109 -5.47 -12.90 -5.88
N PHE A 110 -6.53 -12.16 -6.19
CA PHE A 110 -7.92 -12.55 -5.94
C PHE A 110 -8.62 -12.78 -7.26
N ASN A 111 -9.63 -13.63 -7.25
CA ASN A 111 -10.55 -13.82 -8.35
C ASN A 111 -11.96 -13.88 -7.75
N LEU A 112 -12.62 -12.72 -7.73
CA LEU A 112 -13.95 -12.56 -7.15
C LEU A 112 -15.00 -12.71 -8.25
N VAL A 113 -16.06 -13.47 -7.96
CA VAL A 113 -17.17 -13.71 -8.90
C VAL A 113 -18.34 -12.76 -8.69
N ASN A 114 -18.35 -12.03 -7.56
CA ASN A 114 -19.47 -11.19 -7.11
C ASN A 114 -19.05 -9.75 -6.78
N THR A 115 -18.12 -9.20 -7.52
CA THR A 115 -17.51 -7.87 -7.29
C THR A 115 -18.56 -6.75 -7.23
N GLU A 116 -19.61 -6.81 -8.09
CA GLU A 116 -20.68 -5.81 -8.11
C GLU A 116 -21.54 -5.85 -6.84
N GLU A 117 -21.86 -7.05 -6.34
CA GLU A 117 -22.60 -7.23 -5.08
C GLU A 117 -21.79 -6.69 -3.90
N LEU A 118 -20.49 -6.93 -3.92
CA LEU A 118 -19.57 -6.46 -2.88
C LEU A 118 -19.46 -4.93 -2.84
N PHE A 119 -19.41 -4.26 -3.99
CA PHE A 119 -19.49 -2.81 -4.06
C PHE A 119 -20.83 -2.26 -3.55
N GLY A 120 -21.92 -2.95 -3.84
CA GLY A 120 -23.23 -2.61 -3.31
C GLY A 120 -23.31 -2.66 -1.78
N LEU A 121 -22.64 -3.62 -1.14
CA LEU A 121 -22.61 -3.75 0.33
C LEU A 121 -21.94 -2.57 1.04
N VAL A 122 -20.97 -1.93 0.40
CA VAL A 122 -20.23 -0.81 0.97
C VAL A 122 -20.68 0.56 0.43
N ASN A 123 -21.81 0.60 -0.30
CA ASN A 123 -22.39 1.80 -0.91
C ASN A 123 -21.42 2.58 -1.80
N ILE A 124 -20.58 1.87 -2.54
CA ILE A 124 -19.61 2.47 -3.43
C ILE A 124 -20.08 2.30 -4.87
N THR A 125 -20.12 3.40 -5.60
CA THR A 125 -20.48 3.40 -7.02
C THR A 125 -19.31 2.86 -7.86
N PRO A 126 -19.52 1.91 -8.77
CA PRO A 126 -18.45 1.34 -9.60
C PRO A 126 -17.61 2.35 -10.39
N GLY A 127 -18.08 3.58 -10.59
CA GLY A 127 -17.37 4.67 -11.29
C GLY A 127 -16.38 5.46 -10.44
N GLU A 128 -16.34 5.26 -9.13
CA GLU A 128 -15.45 6.01 -8.22
C GLU A 128 -14.03 5.44 -8.14
N PHE A 129 -13.77 4.31 -8.81
CA PHE A 129 -12.46 3.66 -8.81
C PHE A 129 -11.67 3.94 -10.07
N GLN A 130 -10.42 4.35 -9.90
CA GLN A 130 -9.43 4.43 -10.97
C GLN A 130 -9.06 3.05 -11.53
N CYS A 131 -9.31 1.98 -10.78
CA CYS A 131 -9.01 0.60 -11.13
C CYS A 131 -10.09 -0.33 -10.61
N GLN A 132 -10.92 -0.85 -11.52
CA GLN A 132 -11.89 -1.91 -11.22
C GLN A 132 -11.15 -3.26 -11.19
N SER A 133 -10.65 -3.65 -10.02
CA SER A 133 -10.00 -4.93 -9.80
C SER A 133 -10.54 -5.60 -8.54
N ASP A 134 -10.44 -6.92 -8.49
CA ASP A 134 -10.84 -7.70 -7.32
C ASP A 134 -10.14 -7.25 -6.05
N LEU A 135 -8.86 -6.84 -6.17
CA LEU A 135 -8.12 -6.28 -5.04
C LEU A 135 -8.69 -4.95 -4.56
N ALA A 136 -9.17 -4.09 -5.47
CA ALA A 136 -9.81 -2.84 -5.09
C ALA A 136 -11.09 -3.10 -4.31
N ALA A 137 -11.93 -4.03 -4.77
CA ALA A 137 -13.13 -4.45 -4.06
C ALA A 137 -12.82 -4.98 -2.66
N MET A 138 -11.85 -5.90 -2.55
CA MET A 138 -11.41 -6.43 -1.26
C MET A 138 -10.89 -5.34 -0.32
N MET A 139 -10.11 -4.40 -0.85
CA MET A 139 -9.59 -3.30 -0.04
C MET A 139 -10.72 -2.42 0.51
N GLU A 140 -11.75 -2.13 -0.29
CA GLU A 140 -12.89 -1.32 0.16
C GLU A 140 -13.67 -2.02 1.26
N ILE A 141 -13.94 -3.31 1.09
CA ILE A 141 -14.66 -4.11 2.09
C ILE A 141 -13.89 -4.18 3.41
N ILE A 142 -12.60 -4.53 3.34
CA ILE A 142 -11.76 -4.59 4.54
C ILE A 142 -11.72 -3.22 5.22
N HIS A 143 -11.50 -2.15 4.45
CA HIS A 143 -11.47 -0.79 4.98
C HIS A 143 -12.79 -0.36 5.60
N HIS A 144 -13.93 -0.72 5.00
CA HIS A 144 -15.25 -0.43 5.55
C HIS A 144 -15.45 -1.06 6.94
N PHE A 145 -15.12 -2.34 7.10
CA PHE A 145 -15.21 -3.00 8.41
C PHE A 145 -14.14 -2.51 9.39
N GLN A 146 -12.96 -2.15 8.90
CA GLN A 146 -11.91 -1.54 9.70
C GLN A 146 -12.36 -0.21 10.31
N VAL A 147 -12.96 0.68 9.52
CA VAL A 147 -13.49 1.96 10.00
C VAL A 147 -14.59 1.74 11.02
N LYS A 148 -15.55 0.85 10.73
CA LYS A 148 -16.63 0.51 11.68
C LYS A 148 -16.11 -0.05 13.01
N ALA A 149 -15.11 -0.92 12.96
CA ALA A 149 -14.51 -1.48 14.16
C ALA A 149 -13.76 -0.42 14.98
N ASP A 150 -13.02 0.48 14.30
CA ASP A 150 -12.33 1.58 14.95
C ASP A 150 -13.28 2.59 15.58
N GLU A 151 -14.46 2.85 14.98
CA GLU A 151 -15.51 3.69 15.55
C GLU A 151 -16.12 3.09 16.82
N GLN A 152 -16.23 1.77 16.90
CA GLN A 152 -16.76 1.05 18.07
C GLN A 152 -15.74 0.95 19.20
N ALA A 153 -14.45 0.84 18.89
CA ALA A 153 -13.35 0.72 19.86
C ALA A 153 -12.11 1.49 19.38
N PRO A 154 -12.09 2.83 19.49
CA PRO A 154 -11.00 3.65 18.99
C PRO A 154 -9.65 3.23 19.60
N GLY A 155 -8.68 2.99 18.72
CA GLY A 155 -7.33 2.59 19.13
C GLY A 155 -7.17 1.13 19.57
N ASN A 156 -8.25 0.34 19.58
CA ASN A 156 -8.24 -1.09 19.93
C ASN A 156 -8.87 -1.93 18.81
N LEU A 157 -8.25 -1.91 17.65
CA LEU A 157 -8.77 -2.56 16.44
C LEU A 157 -8.56 -4.08 16.46
N ASP A 158 -9.65 -4.85 16.48
CA ASP A 158 -9.64 -6.30 16.27
C ASP A 158 -9.54 -6.62 14.77
N ILE A 159 -8.31 -6.73 14.28
CA ILE A 159 -8.04 -7.07 12.87
C ILE A 159 -8.62 -8.44 12.49
N ALA A 160 -8.57 -9.43 13.38
CA ALA A 160 -9.12 -10.75 13.09
C ALA A 160 -10.66 -10.70 12.92
N GLY A 161 -11.34 -9.93 13.76
CA GLY A 161 -12.77 -9.68 13.64
C GLY A 161 -13.14 -8.89 12.38
N VAL A 162 -12.32 -7.92 11.98
CA VAL A 162 -12.48 -7.18 10.71
C VAL A 162 -12.39 -8.14 9.53
N LEU A 163 -11.35 -8.95 9.45
CA LEU A 163 -11.15 -9.90 8.35
C LEU A 163 -12.23 -10.95 8.27
N LYS A 164 -12.72 -11.47 9.41
CA LYS A 164 -13.84 -12.43 9.46
C LYS A 164 -15.16 -11.86 8.92
N LYS A 165 -15.35 -10.55 8.98
CA LYS A 165 -16.55 -9.88 8.45
C LYS A 165 -16.39 -9.51 6.98
N ALA A 166 -15.15 -9.40 6.50
CA ALA A 166 -14.83 -9.01 5.12
C ALA A 166 -14.77 -10.21 4.15
N VAL A 167 -14.66 -11.43 4.68
CA VAL A 167 -14.58 -12.70 3.93
C VAL A 167 -15.79 -13.57 4.23
#